data_bd0714acb6fbce2a815586ce74d685da
#
_entry.id   bd0714acb6fbce2a815586ce74d685da
#
_cell.length_a   1.000
_cell.length_b   1.000
_cell.length_c   1.000
_cell.angle_alpha   90.00
_cell.angle_beta   90.00
_cell.angle_gamma   90.00
#
_symmetry.space_group_name_H-M   'P 1'
#
loop_
_entity.id
_entity.type
_entity.pdbx_description
1 polymer ?
#
loop_
_entity_poly.entity_id
_entity_poly.type
_entity_poly.pdbx_seq_one_letter_code
_entity_poly.pdbx_strand_id
1 'polypeptide(L)'
;MMKQIVSMFIFVSLLFSSENKKLAQTGFQFLSVASDARSGGMADAMTTMHSNSVSIFFNPAGLSRQNKFFDINFSSNEWIAGIKHDAVSFSFSPKNGQFGCLGFSILNVDYGELQGTMVWDNDQGFIDTDTFSPSALAFGVGYGRALSENFSVGGHLKKAYQYLGNNVVPVSDSSNVVENNVANAMAVDFGTIYITDWHGFTFGMSVRNFSEEVEYGYDSFQLPLTFRIGGSIDVLSFVPSLAEKQSLRMALEALHPRSYPERVNLGLEYSFMNMGHLRLGYLFNYDERN
;
A
#
# COMPACT_ATOMS: atom_id res chain seq x y z
N MET A 1 32.78 -17.54 -0.59
CA MET A 1 31.63 -17.53 -1.52
C MET A 1 30.58 -18.60 -1.20
N MET A 2 30.93 -19.90 -1.18
CA MET A 2 29.96 -20.98 -0.88
C MET A 2 29.30 -20.90 0.51
N LYS A 3 30.05 -20.52 1.58
CA LYS A 3 29.47 -20.32 2.93
C LYS A 3 28.47 -19.16 3.01
N GLN A 4 28.67 -18.11 2.23
CA GLN A 4 27.76 -16.97 2.17
C GLN A 4 26.46 -17.30 1.40
N ILE A 5 26.56 -18.11 0.33
CA ILE A 5 25.40 -18.60 -0.42
C ILE A 5 24.57 -19.56 0.45
N VAL A 6 25.22 -20.46 1.19
CA VAL A 6 24.52 -21.37 2.14
C VAL A 6 23.86 -20.60 3.27
N SER A 7 24.51 -19.55 3.82
CA SER A 7 23.92 -18.68 4.85
C SER A 7 22.70 -17.92 4.33
N MET A 8 22.73 -17.46 3.08
CA MET A 8 21.60 -16.79 2.43
C MET A 8 20.43 -17.75 2.17
N PHE A 9 20.70 -19.00 1.79
CA PHE A 9 19.66 -20.03 1.62
C PHE A 9 19.02 -20.43 2.95
N ILE A 10 19.79 -20.53 4.04
CA ILE A 10 19.26 -20.81 5.39
C ILE A 10 18.39 -19.63 5.88
N PHE A 11 18.76 -18.39 5.60
CA PHE A 11 17.97 -17.22 5.97
C PHE A 11 16.65 -17.15 5.19
N VAL A 12 16.65 -17.50 3.91
CA VAL A 12 15.43 -17.57 3.09
C VAL A 12 14.52 -18.72 3.54
N SER A 13 15.06 -19.89 3.92
CA SER A 13 14.24 -21.01 4.40
C SER A 13 13.57 -20.77 5.75
N LEU A 14 14.13 -19.90 6.61
CA LEU A 14 13.53 -19.51 7.88
C LEU A 14 12.32 -18.57 7.70
N LEU A 15 12.20 -17.90 6.55
CA LEU A 15 11.04 -17.04 6.24
C LEU A 15 9.77 -17.83 5.86
N PHE A 16 9.90 -19.11 5.53
CA PHE A 16 8.79 -19.97 5.09
C PHE A 16 8.27 -20.92 6.18
N SER A 17 8.68 -20.76 7.42
CA SER A 17 8.43 -21.73 8.51
C SER A 17 7.28 -21.36 9.45
N SER A 18 6.14 -20.84 8.97
CA SER A 18 4.99 -20.65 9.85
C SER A 18 3.66 -20.76 9.11
N GLU A 19 3.01 -21.91 9.24
CA GLU A 19 1.57 -22.09 8.91
C GLU A 19 0.66 -21.48 9.99
N ASN A 20 0.94 -20.29 10.49
CA ASN A 20 0.02 -19.59 11.36
C ASN A 20 -1.10 -19.01 10.50
N LYS A 21 -2.26 -19.68 10.49
CA LYS A 21 -3.48 -19.13 9.90
C LYS A 21 -3.88 -17.90 10.71
N LYS A 22 -3.55 -16.72 10.20
CA LYS A 22 -4.02 -15.46 10.77
C LYS A 22 -5.48 -15.28 10.37
N LEU A 23 -6.33 -14.93 11.32
CA LEU A 23 -7.72 -14.55 11.03
C LEU A 23 -7.72 -13.13 10.46
N ALA A 24 -8.38 -12.93 9.33
CA ALA A 24 -8.55 -11.61 8.72
C ALA A 24 -9.55 -10.79 9.55
N GLN A 25 -9.08 -10.07 10.55
CA GLN A 25 -9.87 -9.25 11.48
C GLN A 25 -9.51 -7.76 11.38
N THR A 26 -9.17 -7.28 10.18
CA THR A 26 -8.83 -5.88 9.95
C THR A 26 -9.87 -5.21 9.08
N GLY A 27 -10.27 -4.01 9.47
CA GLY A 27 -11.05 -3.09 8.65
C GLY A 27 -10.16 -2.26 7.71
N PHE A 28 -10.76 -1.34 6.94
CA PHE A 28 -10.05 -0.40 6.06
C PHE A 28 -9.10 -1.08 5.06
N GLN A 29 -9.48 -2.24 4.53
CA GLN A 29 -8.65 -3.04 3.60
C GLN A 29 -8.26 -2.27 2.32
N PHE A 30 -9.02 -1.26 1.94
CA PHE A 30 -8.71 -0.38 0.81
C PHE A 30 -7.34 0.30 0.93
N LEU A 31 -6.81 0.49 2.16
CA LEU A 31 -5.47 1.03 2.41
C LEU A 31 -4.34 0.08 1.99
N SER A 32 -4.66 -1.17 1.67
CA SER A 32 -3.69 -2.19 1.23
C SER A 32 -3.64 -2.38 -0.28
N VAL A 33 -4.57 -1.79 -1.03
CA VAL A 33 -4.61 -1.90 -2.49
C VAL A 33 -3.52 -1.05 -3.13
N ALA A 34 -2.95 -1.55 -4.24
CA ALA A 34 -1.97 -0.81 -5.02
C ALA A 34 -2.56 0.51 -5.53
N SER A 35 -1.85 1.63 -5.30
CA SER A 35 -2.33 2.97 -5.58
C SER A 35 -2.00 3.49 -6.98
N ASP A 36 -1.17 2.77 -7.75
CA ASP A 36 -0.80 3.16 -9.11
C ASP A 36 -0.47 1.97 -10.03
N ALA A 37 -0.44 2.23 -11.33
CA ALA A 37 -0.17 1.23 -12.36
C ALA A 37 1.27 0.68 -12.30
N ARG A 38 2.24 1.46 -11.80
CA ARG A 38 3.62 1.00 -11.63
C ARG A 38 3.70 -0.05 -10.54
N SER A 39 3.09 0.23 -9.39
CA SER A 39 3.06 -0.71 -8.27
C SER A 39 2.32 -1.99 -8.64
N GLY A 40 1.18 -1.89 -9.31
CA GLY A 40 0.44 -3.05 -9.81
C GLY A 40 1.30 -3.93 -10.73
N GLY A 41 2.01 -3.32 -11.68
CA GLY A 41 2.92 -4.02 -12.60
C GLY A 41 4.16 -4.63 -11.95
N MET A 42 4.54 -4.16 -10.75
CA MET A 42 5.70 -4.62 -9.96
C MET A 42 5.32 -5.56 -8.81
N ALA A 43 4.07 -6.08 -8.80
CA ALA A 43 3.54 -6.85 -7.66
C ALA A 43 3.69 -6.14 -6.31
N ASP A 44 3.54 -4.82 -6.29
CA ASP A 44 3.65 -3.95 -5.12
C ASP A 44 5.05 -3.96 -4.43
N ALA A 45 6.11 -4.39 -5.12
CA ALA A 45 7.50 -4.36 -4.64
C ALA A 45 8.10 -2.94 -4.74
N MET A 46 7.59 -2.00 -3.92
CA MET A 46 7.83 -0.56 -4.07
C MET A 46 8.62 0.09 -2.93
N THR A 47 8.92 -0.64 -1.86
CA THR A 47 9.56 -0.08 -0.64
C THR A 47 10.90 0.61 -0.91
N THR A 48 11.64 0.15 -1.92
CA THR A 48 12.95 0.70 -2.31
C THR A 48 12.91 1.50 -3.63
N MET A 49 11.74 1.58 -4.26
CA MET A 49 11.61 2.21 -5.57
C MET A 49 11.40 3.72 -5.45
N HIS A 50 12.14 4.48 -6.24
CA HIS A 50 11.97 5.93 -6.31
C HIS A 50 10.74 6.26 -7.18
N SER A 51 9.74 6.91 -6.60
CA SER A 51 8.46 7.19 -7.24
C SER A 51 7.96 8.60 -7.01
N ASN A 52 8.84 9.54 -6.66
CA ASN A 52 8.49 10.94 -6.35
C ASN A 52 7.30 11.04 -5.36
N SER A 53 6.23 11.77 -5.72
CA SER A 53 5.04 11.94 -4.87
C SER A 53 4.35 10.62 -4.51
N VAL A 54 4.36 9.63 -5.41
CA VAL A 54 3.73 8.31 -5.21
C VAL A 54 4.39 7.51 -4.09
N SER A 55 5.66 7.80 -3.78
CA SER A 55 6.37 7.15 -2.66
C SER A 55 5.65 7.28 -1.31
N ILE A 56 4.80 8.30 -1.14
CA ILE A 56 4.01 8.51 0.07
C ILE A 56 3.11 7.31 0.41
N PHE A 57 2.64 6.56 -0.60
CA PHE A 57 1.77 5.39 -0.42
C PHE A 57 2.54 4.12 -0.04
N PHE A 58 3.86 4.04 -0.30
CA PHE A 58 4.64 2.81 -0.12
C PHE A 58 5.72 2.94 0.94
N ASN A 59 6.57 3.96 0.79
CA ASN A 59 7.65 4.27 1.72
C ASN A 59 7.88 5.79 1.71
N PRO A 60 7.43 6.52 2.72
CA PRO A 60 7.53 7.98 2.74
C PRO A 60 8.97 8.51 2.73
N ALA A 61 9.98 7.69 3.06
CA ALA A 61 11.38 8.06 2.89
C ALA A 61 11.75 8.34 1.43
N GLY A 62 11.04 7.72 0.48
CA GLY A 62 11.22 7.92 -0.96
C GLY A 62 10.92 9.34 -1.43
N LEU A 63 10.09 10.11 -0.71
CA LEU A 63 9.85 11.53 -0.99
C LEU A 63 11.14 12.34 -0.99
N SER A 64 12.07 12.03 -0.10
CA SER A 64 13.35 12.73 0.03
C SER A 64 14.26 12.61 -1.20
N ARG A 65 13.99 11.65 -2.07
CA ARG A 65 14.76 11.36 -3.29
C ARG A 65 14.19 12.04 -4.53
N GLN A 66 13.20 12.89 -4.35
CA GLN A 66 12.66 13.72 -5.43
C GLN A 66 13.68 14.76 -5.86
N ASN A 67 13.95 14.80 -7.18
CA ASN A 67 14.88 15.74 -7.80
C ASN A 67 14.17 16.93 -8.49
N LYS A 68 12.83 16.94 -8.46
CA LYS A 68 12.00 18.01 -9.02
C LYS A 68 11.45 18.89 -7.90
N PHE A 69 11.19 20.16 -8.24
CA PHE A 69 10.63 21.12 -7.29
C PHE A 69 9.24 20.69 -6.80
N PHE A 70 8.41 20.20 -7.69
CA PHE A 70 7.14 19.56 -7.36
C PHE A 70 6.88 18.38 -8.29
N ASP A 71 6.03 17.46 -7.83
CA ASP A 71 5.53 16.32 -8.58
C ASP A 71 4.08 16.08 -8.20
N ILE A 72 3.26 15.76 -9.18
CA ILE A 72 1.85 15.39 -9.00
C ILE A 72 1.58 14.13 -9.78
N ASN A 73 0.85 13.22 -9.16
CA ASN A 73 0.39 11.99 -9.78
C ASN A 73 -1.10 11.81 -9.53
N PHE A 74 -1.79 11.34 -10.56
CA PHE A 74 -3.17 10.86 -10.48
C PHE A 74 -3.21 9.44 -11.04
N SER A 75 -3.89 8.54 -10.35
CA SER A 75 -4.10 7.17 -10.77
C SER A 75 -5.53 6.76 -10.49
N SER A 76 -6.14 6.07 -11.44
CA SER A 76 -7.45 5.44 -11.28
C SER A 76 -7.32 3.95 -11.60
N ASN A 77 -7.77 3.12 -10.69
CA ASN A 77 -7.68 1.68 -10.79
C ASN A 77 -9.06 1.06 -10.61
N GLU A 78 -9.52 0.34 -11.62
CA GLU A 78 -10.71 -0.49 -11.52
C GLU A 78 -10.30 -1.88 -11.03
N TRP A 79 -10.75 -2.20 -9.82
CA TRP A 79 -10.40 -3.43 -9.14
C TRP A 79 -11.49 -4.49 -9.32
N ILE A 80 -11.45 -5.55 -8.51
CA ILE A 80 -12.48 -6.61 -8.55
C ILE A 80 -13.89 -6.05 -8.33
N ALA A 81 -14.90 -6.69 -8.90
CA ALA A 81 -16.31 -6.34 -8.74
C ALA A 81 -16.68 -4.88 -9.11
N GLY A 82 -15.89 -4.24 -9.97
CA GLY A 82 -16.15 -2.85 -10.38
C GLY A 82 -15.81 -1.80 -9.32
N ILE A 83 -15.15 -2.17 -8.23
CA ILE A 83 -14.68 -1.23 -7.21
C ILE A 83 -13.62 -0.31 -7.82
N LYS A 84 -13.80 1.00 -7.66
CA LYS A 84 -12.88 2.01 -8.20
C LYS A 84 -12.02 2.61 -7.09
N HIS A 85 -10.71 2.64 -7.33
CA HIS A 85 -9.72 3.29 -6.48
C HIS A 85 -9.09 4.45 -7.23
N ASP A 86 -9.30 5.67 -6.76
CA ASP A 86 -8.67 6.87 -7.27
C ASP A 86 -7.62 7.36 -6.28
N ALA A 87 -6.39 7.50 -6.72
CA ALA A 87 -5.28 7.97 -5.90
C ALA A 87 -4.68 9.25 -6.48
N VAL A 88 -4.50 10.23 -5.62
CA VAL A 88 -3.80 11.49 -5.94
C VAL A 88 -2.65 11.66 -4.97
N SER A 89 -1.48 11.98 -5.49
CA SER A 89 -0.35 12.41 -4.68
C SER A 89 0.27 13.69 -5.24
N PHE A 90 0.69 14.53 -4.31
CA PHE A 90 1.44 15.75 -4.61
C PHE A 90 2.64 15.81 -3.69
N SER A 91 3.77 16.28 -4.21
CA SER A 91 4.96 16.51 -3.39
C SER A 91 5.68 17.79 -3.79
N PHE A 92 6.29 18.43 -2.77
CA PHE A 92 6.98 19.70 -2.87
C PHE A 92 8.35 19.60 -2.21
N SER A 93 9.42 19.81 -2.99
CA SER A 93 10.82 19.66 -2.58
C SER A 93 11.58 20.97 -2.82
N PRO A 94 11.54 21.93 -1.87
CA PRO A 94 12.18 23.22 -2.02
C PRO A 94 13.70 23.08 -1.98
N LYS A 95 14.39 23.93 -2.73
CA LYS A 95 15.86 24.00 -2.80
C LYS A 95 16.51 22.62 -3.02
N ASN A 96 15.95 21.85 -3.97
CA ASN A 96 16.45 20.52 -4.33
C ASN A 96 16.53 19.55 -3.14
N GLY A 97 15.56 19.62 -2.23
CA GLY A 97 15.47 18.72 -1.09
C GLY A 97 16.32 19.07 0.13
N GLN A 98 17.00 20.23 0.13
CA GLN A 98 17.82 20.65 1.28
C GLN A 98 17.04 20.68 2.60
N PHE A 99 15.75 21.02 2.55
CA PHE A 99 14.85 21.03 3.71
C PHE A 99 13.96 19.77 3.78
N GLY A 100 14.24 18.76 2.97
CA GLY A 100 13.35 17.61 2.78
C GLY A 100 12.25 17.89 1.77
N CYS A 101 11.31 16.94 1.68
CA CYS A 101 10.18 16.96 0.77
C CYS A 101 8.87 16.78 1.54
N LEU A 102 7.92 17.67 1.33
CA LEU A 102 6.55 17.55 1.81
C LEU A 102 5.72 16.80 0.78
N GLY A 103 4.88 15.89 1.24
CA GLY A 103 3.96 15.13 0.41
C GLY A 103 2.52 15.23 0.90
N PHE A 104 1.57 15.13 -0.02
CA PHE A 104 0.13 15.06 0.25
C PHE A 104 -0.44 13.87 -0.51
N SER A 105 -1.38 13.18 0.10
CA SER A 105 -2.03 12.02 -0.48
C SER A 105 -3.54 12.09 -0.30
N ILE A 106 -4.27 11.63 -1.31
CA ILE A 106 -5.71 11.36 -1.26
C ILE A 106 -5.91 10.00 -1.91
N LEU A 107 -6.68 9.14 -1.27
CA LEU A 107 -7.16 7.88 -1.79
C LEU A 107 -8.67 7.84 -1.61
N ASN A 108 -9.42 7.73 -2.72
CA ASN A 108 -10.86 7.63 -2.73
C ASN A 108 -11.27 6.27 -3.28
N VAL A 109 -12.27 5.64 -2.68
CA VAL A 109 -12.78 4.35 -3.11
C VAL A 109 -14.29 4.41 -3.22
N ASP A 110 -14.79 4.00 -4.38
CA ASP A 110 -16.20 3.80 -4.70
C ASP A 110 -16.45 2.30 -4.85
N TYR A 111 -17.30 1.76 -3.99
CA TYR A 111 -17.68 0.33 -4.01
C TYR A 111 -18.89 0.04 -4.92
N GLY A 112 -19.44 1.08 -5.57
CA GLY A 112 -20.66 0.96 -6.37
C GLY A 112 -21.94 0.94 -5.55
N GLU A 113 -23.05 0.63 -6.20
CA GLU A 113 -24.34 0.54 -5.57
C GLU A 113 -24.64 -0.89 -5.12
N LEU A 114 -25.14 -1.02 -3.91
CA LEU A 114 -25.56 -2.31 -3.32
C LEU A 114 -27.06 -2.23 -2.95
N GLN A 115 -27.78 -3.32 -3.23
CA GLN A 115 -29.16 -3.48 -2.78
C GLN A 115 -29.18 -3.78 -1.28
N GLY A 116 -29.84 -2.94 -0.52
CA GLY A 116 -30.09 -3.20 0.89
C GLY A 116 -31.18 -4.25 1.08
N THR A 117 -31.05 -5.05 2.15
CA THR A 117 -32.07 -6.01 2.57
C THR A 117 -32.32 -5.93 4.07
N MET A 118 -33.54 -6.26 4.50
CA MET A 118 -33.89 -6.34 5.91
C MET A 118 -34.57 -7.69 6.17
N VAL A 119 -34.23 -8.34 7.29
CA VAL A 119 -34.89 -9.58 7.73
C VAL A 119 -36.38 -9.33 7.90
N TRP A 120 -37.20 -10.20 7.32
CA TRP A 120 -38.64 -10.11 7.34
C TRP A 120 -39.29 -11.48 7.46
N ASP A 121 -40.46 -11.54 8.10
CA ASP A 121 -41.22 -12.79 8.26
C ASP A 121 -42.10 -13.07 6.99
N ASN A 122 -41.45 -13.59 5.97
CA ASN A 122 -42.05 -14.06 4.72
C ASN A 122 -41.35 -15.34 4.24
N ASP A 123 -41.83 -15.93 3.15
CA ASP A 123 -41.26 -17.17 2.58
C ASP A 123 -39.78 -17.04 2.16
N GLN A 124 -39.29 -15.82 1.89
CA GLN A 124 -37.92 -15.53 1.50
C GLN A 124 -37.02 -15.20 2.72
N GLY A 125 -37.59 -14.85 3.86
CA GLY A 125 -36.88 -14.45 5.07
C GLY A 125 -36.36 -13.01 5.07
N PHE A 126 -36.56 -12.25 3.97
CA PHE A 126 -36.14 -10.86 3.86
C PHE A 126 -37.01 -10.05 2.90
N ILE A 127 -36.88 -8.74 2.96
CA ILE A 127 -37.40 -7.79 1.96
C ILE A 127 -36.26 -6.86 1.52
N ASP A 128 -36.35 -6.40 0.27
CA ASP A 128 -35.45 -5.39 -0.26
C ASP A 128 -35.75 -4.03 0.36
N THR A 129 -34.69 -3.30 0.69
CA THR A 129 -34.73 -1.91 1.14
C THR A 129 -34.14 -0.99 0.06
N ASP A 130 -33.87 0.27 0.37
CA ASP A 130 -33.25 1.20 -0.56
C ASP A 130 -31.80 0.78 -0.91
N THR A 131 -31.34 1.15 -2.10
CA THR A 131 -29.95 1.00 -2.50
C THR A 131 -29.06 1.98 -1.73
N PHE A 132 -27.83 1.59 -1.45
CA PHE A 132 -26.83 2.42 -0.84
C PHE A 132 -25.47 2.25 -1.54
N SER A 133 -24.61 3.28 -1.46
CA SER A 133 -23.28 3.29 -2.10
C SER A 133 -22.20 3.42 -1.04
N PRO A 134 -21.58 2.31 -0.62
CA PRO A 134 -20.42 2.35 0.28
C PRO A 134 -19.28 3.13 -0.36
N SER A 135 -18.50 3.80 0.46
CA SER A 135 -17.35 4.57 0.01
C SER A 135 -16.25 4.64 1.07
N ALA A 136 -15.04 4.91 0.65
CA ALA A 136 -13.95 5.16 1.57
C ALA A 136 -13.06 6.31 1.06
N LEU A 137 -12.51 7.07 2.00
CA LEU A 137 -11.63 8.19 1.72
C LEU A 137 -10.48 8.18 2.72
N ALA A 138 -9.25 8.30 2.24
CA ALA A 138 -8.11 8.59 3.09
C ALA A 138 -7.35 9.80 2.53
N PHE A 139 -6.94 10.71 3.41
CA PHE A 139 -6.06 11.81 3.06
C PHE A 139 -4.94 11.94 4.08
N GLY A 140 -3.78 12.41 3.65
CA GLY A 140 -2.63 12.49 4.53
C GLY A 140 -1.57 13.47 4.09
N VAL A 141 -0.68 13.73 5.04
CA VAL A 141 0.49 14.60 4.87
C VAL A 141 1.73 13.82 5.25
N GLY A 142 2.71 13.81 4.37
CA GLY A 142 3.99 13.14 4.56
C GLY A 142 5.17 14.09 4.50
N TYR A 143 6.25 13.65 5.11
CA TYR A 143 7.53 14.34 5.06
C TYR A 143 8.66 13.33 4.91
N GLY A 144 9.55 13.56 3.95
CA GLY A 144 10.75 12.77 3.74
C GLY A 144 12.01 13.62 3.75
N ARG A 145 13.08 13.12 4.35
CA ARG A 145 14.37 13.81 4.40
C ARG A 145 15.53 12.85 4.21
N ALA A 146 16.46 13.23 3.34
CA ALA A 146 17.78 12.62 3.27
C ALA A 146 18.63 13.14 4.42
N LEU A 147 19.06 12.25 5.31
CA LEU A 147 19.94 12.56 6.43
C LEU A 147 21.41 12.52 6.00
N SER A 148 21.72 11.75 4.95
CA SER A 148 22.99 11.71 4.23
C SER A 148 22.74 11.42 2.74
N GLU A 149 23.80 11.39 1.94
CA GLU A 149 23.70 10.98 0.52
C GLU A 149 23.10 9.59 0.36
N ASN A 150 23.36 8.70 1.31
CA ASN A 150 22.98 7.31 1.27
C ASN A 150 21.73 6.97 2.08
N PHE A 151 21.37 7.77 3.11
CA PHE A 151 20.32 7.40 4.05
C PHE A 151 19.19 8.44 4.11
N SER A 152 17.98 7.94 4.03
CA SER A 152 16.74 8.72 4.07
C SER A 152 15.75 8.13 5.05
N VAL A 153 14.95 9.04 5.64
CA VAL A 153 13.84 8.69 6.52
C VAL A 153 12.58 9.44 6.10
N GLY A 154 11.43 8.93 6.43
CA GLY A 154 10.17 9.62 6.17
C GLY A 154 9.04 9.13 7.06
N GLY A 155 8.03 9.98 7.18
CA GLY A 155 6.79 9.70 7.89
C GLY A 155 5.60 10.23 7.11
N HIS A 156 4.44 9.60 7.31
CA HIS A 156 3.18 9.98 6.70
C HIS A 156 2.06 9.81 7.72
N LEU A 157 1.35 10.89 8.02
CA LEU A 157 0.17 10.90 8.87
C LEU A 157 -1.06 10.99 7.98
N LYS A 158 -2.01 10.08 8.17
CA LYS A 158 -3.23 10.01 7.36
C LYS A 158 -4.47 9.80 8.22
N LYS A 159 -5.59 10.33 7.74
CA LYS A 159 -6.90 10.09 8.29
C LYS A 159 -7.74 9.36 7.25
N ALA A 160 -8.36 8.27 7.66
CA ALA A 160 -9.18 7.42 6.83
C ALA A 160 -10.62 7.43 7.33
N TYR A 161 -11.57 7.41 6.40
CA TYR A 161 -13.01 7.31 6.61
C TYR A 161 -13.54 6.17 5.77
N GLN A 162 -14.50 5.43 6.31
CA GLN A 162 -15.22 4.40 5.58
C GLN A 162 -16.69 4.48 5.92
N TYR A 163 -17.52 4.58 4.90
CA TYR A 163 -18.97 4.49 4.97
C TYR A 163 -19.40 3.14 4.40
N LEU A 164 -20.07 2.32 5.22
CA LEU A 164 -20.47 0.95 4.88
C LEU A 164 -21.97 0.82 4.59
N GLY A 165 -22.67 1.95 4.48
CA GLY A 165 -24.11 1.95 4.26
C GLY A 165 -24.91 2.20 5.54
N ASN A 166 -26.22 2.03 5.42
CA ASN A 166 -27.18 2.24 6.50
C ASN A 166 -27.82 0.90 6.87
N ASN A 167 -27.95 0.63 8.16
CA ASN A 167 -28.74 -0.48 8.66
C ASN A 167 -30.10 0.02 9.14
N VAL A 168 -31.15 -0.72 8.82
CA VAL A 168 -32.47 -0.52 9.39
C VAL A 168 -32.63 -1.51 10.54
N VAL A 169 -32.61 -0.99 11.77
CA VAL A 169 -32.74 -1.80 12.99
C VAL A 169 -34.16 -1.62 13.52
N PRO A 170 -34.97 -2.71 13.57
CA PRO A 170 -36.27 -2.66 14.20
C PRO A 170 -36.10 -2.50 15.72
N VAL A 171 -36.65 -1.45 16.29
CA VAL A 171 -36.59 -1.17 17.74
C VAL A 171 -37.86 -1.63 18.45
N SER A 172 -39.00 -1.68 17.73
CA SER A 172 -40.27 -2.21 18.22
C SER A 172 -41.15 -2.61 17.03
N ASP A 173 -42.29 -3.26 17.31
CA ASP A 173 -43.26 -3.72 16.27
C ASP A 173 -43.73 -2.65 15.30
N SER A 174 -43.43 -1.37 15.58
CA SER A 174 -43.92 -0.22 14.77
C SER A 174 -42.87 0.89 14.56
N SER A 175 -41.61 0.69 14.92
CA SER A 175 -40.57 1.70 14.75
C SER A 175 -39.23 1.10 14.33
N ASN A 176 -38.67 1.63 13.25
CA ASN A 176 -37.35 1.33 12.75
C ASN A 176 -36.41 2.50 12.99
N VAL A 177 -35.18 2.25 13.35
CA VAL A 177 -34.11 3.26 13.42
C VAL A 177 -33.11 2.98 12.31
N VAL A 178 -32.73 4.03 11.59
CA VAL A 178 -31.68 3.96 10.59
C VAL A 178 -30.35 4.31 11.25
N GLU A 179 -29.44 3.36 11.28
CA GLU A 179 -28.07 3.56 11.77
C GLU A 179 -27.11 3.74 10.59
N ASN A 180 -26.33 4.82 10.64
CA ASN A 180 -25.27 5.09 9.66
C ASN A 180 -23.98 4.40 10.06
N ASN A 181 -23.47 3.54 9.19
CA ASN A 181 -22.28 2.78 9.43
C ASN A 181 -21.04 3.55 8.94
N VAL A 182 -20.50 4.44 9.77
CA VAL A 182 -19.32 5.25 9.49
C VAL A 182 -18.22 4.93 10.48
N ALA A 183 -17.06 4.55 9.97
CA ALA A 183 -15.85 4.40 10.76
C ALA A 183 -14.78 5.41 10.33
N ASN A 184 -13.96 5.86 11.26
CA ASN A 184 -12.82 6.71 10.96
C ASN A 184 -11.60 6.30 11.79
N ALA A 185 -10.39 6.49 11.23
CA ALA A 185 -9.15 6.12 11.85
C ALA A 185 -8.04 7.12 11.53
N MET A 186 -7.14 7.30 12.48
CA MET A 186 -5.85 7.94 12.25
C MET A 186 -4.79 6.87 12.10
N ALA A 187 -3.91 7.01 11.11
CA ALA A 187 -2.81 6.07 10.89
C ALA A 187 -1.50 6.81 10.55
N VAL A 188 -0.41 6.16 10.91
CA VAL A 188 0.93 6.66 10.65
C VAL A 188 1.71 5.62 9.86
N ASP A 189 2.44 6.08 8.83
CA ASP A 189 3.41 5.26 8.11
C ASP A 189 4.81 5.80 8.37
N PHE A 190 5.79 4.91 8.48
CA PHE A 190 7.21 5.23 8.62
C PHE A 190 8.01 4.49 7.56
N GLY A 191 9.12 5.08 7.16
CA GLY A 191 10.01 4.39 6.26
C GLY A 191 11.44 4.88 6.31
N THR A 192 12.33 3.99 5.85
CA THR A 192 13.75 4.26 5.68
C THR A 192 14.23 3.72 4.33
N ILE A 193 15.21 4.39 3.74
CA ILE A 193 15.89 3.95 2.53
C ILE A 193 17.40 4.15 2.74
N TYR A 194 18.17 3.12 2.41
CA TYR A 194 19.62 3.16 2.39
C TYR A 194 20.14 2.72 1.02
N ILE A 195 20.91 3.58 0.36
CA ILE A 195 21.53 3.30 -0.94
C ILE A 195 22.99 2.98 -0.68
N THR A 196 23.44 1.82 -1.10
CA THR A 196 24.85 1.41 -0.93
C THR A 196 25.70 1.93 -2.09
N ASP A 197 27.02 1.99 -1.89
CA ASP A 197 27.97 2.32 -2.95
C ASP A 197 28.18 1.15 -3.94
N TRP A 198 27.68 -0.04 -3.60
CA TRP A 198 27.80 -1.23 -4.44
C TRP A 198 26.71 -1.25 -5.50
N HIS A 199 27.05 -0.81 -6.72
CA HIS A 199 26.13 -0.75 -7.87
C HIS A 199 24.77 -0.10 -7.59
N GLY A 200 24.71 0.81 -6.61
CA GLY A 200 23.46 1.47 -6.21
C GLY A 200 22.41 0.52 -5.61
N PHE A 201 22.85 -0.63 -5.06
CA PHE A 201 21.92 -1.51 -4.35
C PHE A 201 21.23 -0.72 -3.25
N THR A 202 19.91 -0.75 -3.25
CA THR A 202 19.07 0.01 -2.34
C THR A 202 18.36 -0.94 -1.40
N PHE A 203 18.46 -0.67 -0.11
CA PHE A 203 17.73 -1.37 0.94
C PHE A 203 16.68 -0.43 1.53
N GLY A 204 15.51 -0.95 1.88
CA GLY A 204 14.44 -0.15 2.46
C GLY A 204 13.57 -0.95 3.42
N MET A 205 13.00 -0.21 4.37
CA MET A 205 12.02 -0.73 5.32
C MET A 205 10.87 0.26 5.39
N SER A 206 9.64 -0.25 5.54
CA SER A 206 8.49 0.59 5.85
C SER A 206 7.51 -0.13 6.78
N VAL A 207 6.84 0.66 7.61
CA VAL A 207 5.69 0.26 8.41
C VAL A 207 4.52 1.08 7.93
N ARG A 208 3.43 0.44 7.52
CA ARG A 208 2.25 1.12 6.99
C ARG A 208 1.03 0.83 7.86
N ASN A 209 0.15 1.83 7.94
CA ASN A 209 -1.13 1.73 8.65
C ASN A 209 -0.99 1.43 10.15
N PHE A 210 0.05 1.95 10.79
CA PHE A 210 0.15 1.88 12.25
C PHE A 210 -0.90 2.80 12.86
N SER A 211 -1.80 2.25 13.69
CA SER A 211 -2.94 2.95 14.27
C SER A 211 -3.32 2.37 15.62
N GLU A 212 -4.10 3.12 16.37
CA GLU A 212 -4.89 2.58 17.47
C GLU A 212 -6.01 1.68 16.95
N GLU A 213 -6.64 0.92 17.84
CA GLU A 213 -7.85 0.16 17.54
C GLU A 213 -9.01 1.12 17.22
N VAL A 214 -9.82 0.73 16.25
CA VAL A 214 -11.00 1.48 15.83
C VAL A 214 -12.22 0.75 16.35
N GLU A 215 -13.05 1.47 17.09
CA GLU A 215 -14.35 0.96 17.54
C GLU A 215 -15.41 1.20 16.45
N TYR A 216 -16.19 0.17 16.18
CA TYR A 216 -17.32 0.23 15.28
C TYR A 216 -18.50 -0.51 15.91
N GLY A 217 -19.48 0.24 16.37
CA GLY A 217 -20.56 -0.32 17.17
C GLY A 217 -20.03 -0.91 18.49
N TYR A 218 -20.16 -2.22 18.63
CA TYR A 218 -19.69 -2.96 19.81
C TYR A 218 -18.38 -3.72 19.60
N ASP A 219 -17.90 -3.76 18.34
CA ASP A 219 -16.70 -4.50 17.99
C ASP A 219 -15.52 -3.55 17.71
N SER A 220 -14.35 -3.95 18.15
CA SER A 220 -13.10 -3.26 17.81
C SER A 220 -12.32 -4.02 16.76
N PHE A 221 -11.72 -3.29 15.84
CA PHE A 221 -10.84 -3.84 14.82
C PHE A 221 -9.61 -2.96 14.61
N GLN A 222 -8.63 -3.50 13.95
CA GLN A 222 -7.38 -2.81 13.67
C GLN A 222 -7.23 -2.54 12.18
N LEU A 223 -6.44 -1.53 11.83
CA LEU A 223 -6.08 -1.26 10.44
C LEU A 223 -5.12 -2.34 9.90
N PRO A 224 -5.01 -2.48 8.58
CA PRO A 224 -4.15 -3.49 7.94
C PRO A 224 -2.67 -3.10 8.05
N LEU A 225 -2.15 -3.14 9.28
CA LEU A 225 -0.75 -2.90 9.58
C LEU A 225 0.11 -3.86 8.77
N THR A 226 1.09 -3.30 8.07
CA THR A 226 2.03 -4.09 7.28
C THR A 226 3.44 -3.59 7.50
N PHE A 227 4.33 -4.49 7.91
CA PHE A 227 5.77 -4.28 7.91
C PHE A 227 6.36 -4.80 6.59
N ARG A 228 7.24 -4.03 5.98
CA ARG A 228 7.88 -4.34 4.71
C ARG A 228 9.38 -4.13 4.80
N ILE A 229 10.13 -5.05 4.21
CA ILE A 229 11.57 -4.98 4.07
C ILE A 229 11.95 -5.43 2.66
N GLY A 230 12.75 -4.66 1.97
CA GLY A 230 13.10 -4.98 0.59
C GLY A 230 14.45 -4.49 0.16
N GLY A 231 14.89 -5.03 -0.96
CA GLY A 231 16.10 -4.62 -1.66
C GLY A 231 15.83 -4.45 -3.16
N SER A 232 16.47 -3.49 -3.78
CA SER A 232 16.44 -3.34 -5.24
C SER A 232 17.82 -3.00 -5.80
N ILE A 233 18.03 -3.38 -7.05
CA ILE A 233 19.26 -3.11 -7.79
C ILE A 233 18.96 -2.93 -9.27
N ASP A 234 19.72 -2.06 -9.93
CA ASP A 234 19.71 -2.03 -11.39
C ASP A 234 20.70 -3.08 -11.92
N VAL A 235 20.16 -4.15 -12.50
CA VAL A 235 20.97 -5.29 -13.00
C VAL A 235 21.88 -4.84 -14.15
N LEU A 236 21.48 -3.85 -14.94
CA LEU A 236 22.32 -3.35 -16.03
C LEU A 236 23.50 -2.51 -15.55
N SER A 237 23.55 -2.09 -14.29
CA SER A 237 24.71 -1.43 -13.70
C SER A 237 25.98 -2.27 -13.74
N PHE A 238 25.85 -3.60 -13.88
CA PHE A 238 26.97 -4.53 -14.08
C PHE A 238 27.49 -4.57 -15.54
N VAL A 239 26.74 -3.97 -16.49
CA VAL A 239 27.08 -3.93 -17.92
C VAL A 239 27.04 -2.48 -18.41
N PRO A 240 28.11 -1.67 -18.17
CA PRO A 240 28.08 -0.23 -18.40
C PRO A 240 27.67 0.19 -19.82
N SER A 241 28.01 -0.62 -20.84
CA SER A 241 27.66 -0.34 -22.23
C SER A 241 26.15 -0.33 -22.51
N LEU A 242 25.35 -1.01 -21.70
CA LEU A 242 23.89 -1.04 -21.80
C LEU A 242 23.24 0.00 -20.87
N ALA A 243 23.87 0.27 -19.73
CA ALA A 243 23.31 1.15 -18.68
C ALA A 243 23.14 2.62 -19.11
N GLU A 244 23.78 3.07 -20.21
CA GLU A 244 23.64 4.46 -20.69
C GLU A 244 22.21 4.81 -21.17
N LYS A 245 21.52 3.83 -21.75
CA LYS A 245 20.20 4.07 -22.38
C LYS A 245 19.10 3.16 -21.85
N GLN A 246 19.46 2.19 -21.03
CA GLN A 246 18.57 1.14 -20.53
C GLN A 246 18.79 0.95 -19.03
N SER A 247 17.73 0.57 -18.31
CA SER A 247 17.85 0.06 -16.96
C SER A 247 16.98 -1.18 -16.78
N LEU A 248 17.43 -2.14 -16.02
CA LEU A 248 16.65 -3.29 -15.60
C LEU A 248 16.68 -3.34 -14.07
N ARG A 249 15.67 -2.76 -13.46
CA ARG A 249 15.56 -2.73 -12.02
C ARG A 249 14.82 -3.95 -11.51
N MET A 250 15.45 -4.66 -10.60
CA MET A 250 14.88 -5.79 -9.88
C MET A 250 14.65 -5.36 -8.43
N ALA A 251 13.46 -5.62 -7.91
CA ALA A 251 13.09 -5.39 -6.53
C ALA A 251 12.57 -6.69 -5.92
N LEU A 252 13.05 -7.02 -4.73
CA LEU A 252 12.58 -8.14 -3.92
C LEU A 252 12.16 -7.59 -2.57
N GLU A 253 10.95 -7.94 -2.13
CA GLU A 253 10.34 -7.40 -0.92
C GLU A 253 9.66 -8.49 -0.12
N ALA A 254 9.96 -8.58 1.17
CA ALA A 254 9.25 -9.42 2.12
C ALA A 254 8.24 -8.57 2.90
N LEU A 255 7.02 -9.07 3.02
CA LEU A 255 5.90 -8.43 3.70
C LEU A 255 5.44 -9.27 4.87
N HIS A 256 5.20 -8.63 6.00
CA HIS A 256 4.56 -9.20 7.17
C HIS A 256 3.26 -8.42 7.47
N PRO A 257 2.15 -8.76 6.79
CA PRO A 257 0.86 -8.17 7.09
C PRO A 257 0.30 -8.73 8.40
N ARG A 258 -0.45 -7.91 9.13
CA ARG A 258 -1.09 -8.35 10.38
C ARG A 258 -2.07 -9.51 10.18
N SER A 259 -2.90 -9.44 9.15
CA SER A 259 -4.06 -10.33 8.95
C SER A 259 -3.85 -11.44 7.93
N TYR A 260 -2.72 -11.46 7.25
CA TYR A 260 -2.41 -12.43 6.22
C TYR A 260 -1.05 -13.08 6.47
N PRO A 261 -0.79 -14.28 5.92
CA PRO A 261 0.54 -14.89 5.94
C PRO A 261 1.61 -13.98 5.34
N GLU A 262 2.85 -14.23 5.69
CA GLU A 262 4.00 -13.55 5.12
C GLU A 262 4.07 -13.79 3.61
N ARG A 263 4.42 -12.75 2.86
CA ARG A 263 4.52 -12.78 1.39
C ARG A 263 5.87 -12.27 0.93
N VAL A 264 6.27 -12.71 -0.24
CA VAL A 264 7.44 -12.19 -0.93
C VAL A 264 7.01 -11.72 -2.32
N ASN A 265 7.31 -10.46 -2.62
CA ASN A 265 6.99 -9.83 -3.89
C ASN A 265 8.27 -9.65 -4.69
N LEU A 266 8.26 -10.05 -5.95
CA LEU A 266 9.32 -9.81 -6.91
C LEU A 266 8.81 -8.87 -8.00
N GLY A 267 9.49 -7.75 -8.19
CA GLY A 267 9.20 -6.79 -9.26
C GLY A 267 10.39 -6.63 -10.20
N LEU A 268 10.11 -6.56 -11.49
CA LEU A 268 11.08 -6.26 -12.54
C LEU A 268 10.57 -5.07 -13.35
N GLU A 269 11.41 -4.04 -13.53
CA GLU A 269 11.12 -2.90 -14.40
C GLU A 269 12.26 -2.71 -15.39
N TYR A 270 11.97 -2.95 -16.67
CA TYR A 270 12.86 -2.61 -17.76
C TYR A 270 12.46 -1.24 -18.32
N SER A 271 13.43 -0.34 -18.42
CA SER A 271 13.24 1.01 -18.97
C SER A 271 14.17 1.22 -20.14
N PHE A 272 13.64 1.72 -21.26
CA PHE A 272 14.38 2.07 -22.45
C PHE A 272 14.32 3.57 -22.71
N MET A 273 15.47 4.25 -22.67
CA MET A 273 15.64 5.69 -22.92
C MET A 273 14.70 6.60 -22.09
N ASN A 274 14.20 6.14 -20.95
CA ASN A 274 13.15 6.78 -20.14
C ASN A 274 11.84 7.09 -20.90
N MET A 275 11.61 6.45 -22.05
CA MET A 275 10.43 6.65 -22.90
C MET A 275 9.44 5.50 -22.82
N GLY A 276 9.95 4.27 -22.65
CA GLY A 276 9.14 3.07 -22.52
C GLY A 276 9.52 2.26 -21.29
N HIS A 277 8.51 1.72 -20.63
CA HIS A 277 8.68 0.88 -19.46
C HIS A 277 7.88 -0.41 -19.58
N LEU A 278 8.56 -1.54 -19.40
CA LEU A 278 7.93 -2.86 -19.26
C LEU A 278 8.10 -3.34 -17.84
N ARG A 279 7.00 -3.81 -17.23
CA ARG A 279 6.98 -4.25 -15.85
C ARG A 279 6.45 -5.65 -15.74
N LEU A 280 7.05 -6.44 -14.86
CA LEU A 280 6.63 -7.77 -14.50
C LEU A 280 6.67 -7.89 -12.99
N GLY A 281 5.65 -8.50 -12.41
CA GLY A 281 5.57 -8.74 -10.97
C GLY A 281 5.13 -10.16 -10.67
N TYR A 282 5.65 -10.72 -9.59
CA TYR A 282 5.25 -12.03 -9.09
C TYR A 282 5.10 -12.02 -7.56
N LEU A 283 4.01 -12.59 -7.08
CA LEU A 283 3.68 -12.73 -5.66
C LEU A 283 3.92 -14.19 -5.24
N PHE A 284 4.87 -14.39 -4.35
CA PHE A 284 5.08 -15.69 -3.73
C PHE A 284 4.25 -15.80 -2.46
N ASN A 285 3.78 -17.00 -2.15
CA ASN A 285 2.98 -17.30 -0.97
C ASN A 285 1.71 -16.42 -0.87
N TYR A 286 1.13 -16.10 -2.01
CA TYR A 286 -0.17 -15.44 -2.08
C TYR A 286 -1.25 -16.52 -1.94
N ASP A 287 -1.79 -16.64 -0.73
CA ASP A 287 -2.87 -17.60 -0.45
C ASP A 287 -4.19 -16.96 -0.92
N GLU A 288 -4.69 -17.42 -2.06
CA GLU A 288 -6.03 -17.07 -2.60
C GLU A 288 -7.15 -17.84 -1.89
N ARG A 289 -6.90 -18.37 -0.70
CA ARG A 289 -7.92 -19.17 -0.03
C ARG A 289 -9.04 -18.28 0.49
N ASN A 290 -10.14 -18.45 -0.20
CA ASN A 290 -11.56 -18.28 0.10
C ASN A 290 -11.92 -17.97 1.55
#